data_0068d6f253e3367aa27b30989cf078b6
#
_entry.id   0068d6f253e3367aa27b30989cf078b6
#
_cell.length_a   1.000
_cell.length_b   1.000
_cell.length_c   1.000
_cell.angle_alpha   90.00
_cell.angle_beta   90.00
_cell.angle_gamma   90.00
#
_symmetry.space_group_name_H-M   'P 1'
#
loop_
_entity.id
_entity.type
_entity.pdbx_description
1 polymer ?
#
loop_
_entity_poly.entity_id
_entity_poly.type
_entity_poly.pdbx_seq_one_letter_code
_entity_poly.pdbx_strand_id
1 'polypeptide(L)'
;VIKSANAFKIYCKVNSRTAMQAGKYSIDKNMSIEEIINKFEAGNIVDETVTITFPEGKNMRDVVSIIADKTNNTEEKIYEVLEDENYLNELIDKYWFITDDIEDEDIYYSLEGYLYPDTYIFENADVDVKVIFGKMLDKMETVLDKYKDEVESSKYSAHEILSLASVVELEARN
;
A
#
# COMPACT_ATOMS: atom_id res chain seq x y z
N VAL A 1 -3.14 -27.33 -20.25
CA VAL A 1 -2.36 -26.72 -19.17
C VAL A 1 -1.44 -27.77 -18.54
N ILE A 2 -0.31 -27.36 -18.01
CA ILE A 2 0.77 -28.22 -17.50
C ILE A 2 0.27 -29.08 -16.34
N LYS A 3 0.15 -30.40 -16.53
CA LYS A 3 -0.32 -31.33 -15.52
C LYS A 3 0.77 -31.75 -14.53
N SER A 4 2.06 -31.59 -14.87
CA SER A 4 3.20 -31.97 -14.04
C SER A 4 4.36 -30.98 -14.22
N ALA A 5 4.74 -30.31 -13.16
CA ALA A 5 5.87 -29.38 -13.16
C ALA A 5 7.20 -30.10 -13.50
N ASN A 6 7.38 -31.34 -13.05
CA ASN A 6 8.61 -32.11 -13.34
C ASN A 6 8.71 -32.48 -14.82
N ALA A 7 7.60 -32.92 -15.42
CA ALA A 7 7.57 -33.23 -16.87
C ALA A 7 7.85 -31.97 -17.70
N PHE A 8 7.30 -30.84 -17.31
CA PHE A 8 7.57 -29.55 -17.96
C PHE A 8 9.05 -29.16 -17.86
N LYS A 9 9.67 -29.27 -16.68
CA LYS A 9 11.09 -28.98 -16.48
C LYS A 9 11.99 -29.88 -17.34
N ILE A 10 11.66 -31.18 -17.43
CA ILE A 10 12.40 -32.14 -18.27
C ILE A 10 12.27 -31.76 -19.75
N TYR A 11 11.05 -31.46 -20.20
CA TYR A 11 10.80 -31.03 -21.57
C TYR A 11 11.62 -29.78 -21.93
N CYS A 12 11.62 -28.76 -21.07
CA CYS A 12 12.40 -27.54 -21.30
C CYS A 12 13.90 -27.83 -21.36
N LYS A 13 14.41 -28.69 -20.47
CA LYS A 13 15.84 -29.05 -20.44
C LYS A 13 16.25 -29.81 -21.67
N VAL A 14 15.47 -30.78 -22.14
CA VAL A 14 15.75 -31.59 -23.33
C VAL A 14 15.75 -30.72 -24.61
N ASN A 15 14.86 -29.73 -24.68
CA ASN A 15 14.74 -28.83 -25.82
C ASN A 15 15.59 -27.56 -25.69
N SER A 16 16.50 -27.50 -24.71
CA SER A 16 17.40 -26.34 -24.46
C SER A 16 16.66 -25.01 -24.26
N ARG A 17 15.43 -25.07 -23.74
CA ARG A 17 14.56 -23.90 -23.47
C ARG A 17 14.70 -23.51 -22.00
N THR A 18 15.75 -22.71 -21.69
CA THR A 18 16.11 -22.35 -20.30
C THR A 18 16.07 -20.86 -20.00
N ALA A 19 15.83 -20.01 -21.02
CA ALA A 19 15.83 -18.55 -20.88
C ALA A 19 14.49 -17.98 -20.37
N MET A 20 13.78 -18.72 -19.51
CA MET A 20 12.49 -18.28 -18.99
C MET A 20 12.66 -17.20 -17.92
N GLN A 21 11.86 -16.14 -18.04
CA GLN A 21 11.80 -15.06 -17.06
C GLN A 21 10.80 -15.41 -15.95
N ALA A 22 11.16 -15.08 -14.70
CA ALA A 22 10.25 -15.24 -13.58
C ALA A 22 9.20 -14.11 -13.60
N GLY A 23 7.93 -14.44 -13.32
CA GLY A 23 6.85 -13.45 -13.29
C GLY A 23 5.48 -14.12 -13.32
N LYS A 24 4.43 -13.31 -13.30
CA LYS A 24 3.04 -13.75 -13.50
C LYS A 24 2.72 -13.74 -14.99
N TYR A 25 2.10 -14.80 -15.47
CA TYR A 25 1.74 -14.95 -16.87
C TYR A 25 0.27 -15.37 -17.01
N SER A 26 -0.46 -14.67 -17.86
CA SER A 26 -1.80 -15.13 -18.26
C SER A 26 -1.67 -16.30 -19.23
N ILE A 27 -2.18 -17.48 -18.85
CA ILE A 27 -2.12 -18.71 -19.64
C ILE A 27 -3.54 -19.19 -19.94
N ASP A 28 -3.90 -19.27 -21.22
CA ASP A 28 -5.16 -19.86 -21.65
C ASP A 28 -5.08 -21.40 -21.59
N LYS A 29 -6.23 -22.04 -21.30
CA LYS A 29 -6.33 -23.52 -21.20
C LYS A 29 -6.05 -24.22 -22.54
N ASN A 30 -6.18 -23.54 -23.65
CA ASN A 30 -5.99 -24.06 -24.99
C ASN A 30 -4.56 -23.86 -25.52
N MET A 31 -3.70 -23.15 -24.79
CA MET A 31 -2.31 -22.93 -25.19
C MET A 31 -1.53 -24.25 -25.20
N SER A 32 -0.74 -24.44 -26.26
CA SER A 32 0.24 -25.51 -26.36
C SER A 32 1.42 -25.29 -25.40
N ILE A 33 2.20 -26.34 -25.15
CA ILE A 33 3.43 -26.23 -24.32
C ILE A 33 4.43 -25.24 -24.94
N GLU A 34 4.55 -25.24 -26.27
CA GLU A 34 5.47 -24.35 -26.98
C GLU A 34 5.05 -22.89 -26.86
N GLU A 35 3.77 -22.58 -27.00
CA GLU A 35 3.25 -21.22 -26.81
C GLU A 35 3.47 -20.72 -25.39
N ILE A 36 3.29 -21.58 -24.37
CA ILE A 36 3.57 -21.26 -22.99
C ILE A 36 5.05 -20.94 -22.77
N ILE A 37 5.95 -21.79 -23.33
CA ILE A 37 7.40 -21.57 -23.23
C ILE A 37 7.80 -20.28 -23.92
N ASN A 38 7.32 -20.05 -25.14
CA ASN A 38 7.60 -18.81 -25.88
C ASN A 38 7.16 -17.58 -25.09
N LYS A 39 6.01 -17.65 -24.42
CA LYS A 39 5.52 -16.58 -23.57
C LYS A 39 6.40 -16.31 -22.37
N PHE A 40 6.95 -17.37 -21.76
CA PHE A 40 7.90 -17.26 -20.63
C PHE A 40 9.26 -16.71 -21.07
N GLU A 41 9.75 -17.11 -22.25
CA GLU A 41 11.02 -16.62 -22.80
C GLU A 41 10.91 -15.19 -23.32
N ALA A 42 9.75 -14.82 -23.88
CA ALA A 42 9.48 -13.45 -24.33
C ALA A 42 9.33 -12.46 -23.13
N GLY A 43 9.15 -12.98 -21.91
CA GLY A 43 8.96 -12.13 -20.74
C GLY A 43 7.67 -11.31 -20.74
N ASN A 44 6.64 -11.79 -21.46
CA ASN A 44 5.32 -11.14 -21.49
C ASN A 44 4.62 -11.29 -20.13
N ILE A 45 5.19 -10.68 -19.11
CA ILE A 45 4.67 -10.64 -17.74
C ILE A 45 3.41 -9.77 -17.76
N VAL A 46 2.35 -10.23 -17.11
CA VAL A 46 1.19 -9.38 -16.85
C VAL A 46 1.60 -8.41 -15.75
N ASP A 47 1.71 -7.15 -16.12
CA ASP A 47 1.87 -6.08 -15.14
C ASP A 47 0.50 -5.80 -14.53
N GLU A 48 0.26 -6.36 -13.35
CA GLU A 48 -0.96 -6.17 -12.58
C GLU A 48 -0.82 -5.01 -11.60
N THR A 49 0.34 -4.32 -11.61
CA THR A 49 0.60 -3.25 -10.65
C THR A 49 -0.48 -2.18 -10.73
N VAL A 50 -0.89 -1.71 -9.55
CA VAL A 50 -1.78 -0.56 -9.42
C VAL A 50 -0.99 0.61 -8.84
N THR A 51 -1.12 1.76 -9.49
CA THR A 51 -0.53 3.01 -9.02
C THR A 51 -1.63 3.89 -8.45
N ILE A 52 -1.47 4.29 -7.20
CA ILE A 52 -2.43 5.13 -6.48
C ILE A 52 -1.72 6.43 -6.10
N THR A 53 -2.28 7.56 -6.53
CA THR A 53 -1.81 8.89 -6.13
C THR A 53 -2.79 9.48 -5.12
N PHE A 54 -2.27 9.85 -3.96
CA PHE A 54 -2.99 10.60 -2.93
C PHE A 54 -2.52 12.05 -2.97
N PRO A 55 -3.34 12.98 -3.50
CA PRO A 55 -3.00 14.40 -3.53
C PRO A 55 -2.95 15.00 -2.13
N GLU A 56 -2.15 16.07 -1.97
CA GLU A 56 -2.13 16.86 -0.73
C GLU A 56 -3.50 17.49 -0.41
N GLY A 57 -3.76 17.72 0.86
CA GLY A 57 -4.99 18.35 1.38
C GLY A 57 -6.24 17.48 1.19
N LYS A 58 -6.09 16.17 1.15
CA LYS A 58 -7.19 15.21 1.15
C LYS A 58 -7.50 14.75 2.56
N ASN A 59 -8.79 14.69 2.89
CA ASN A 59 -9.27 14.11 4.15
C ASN A 59 -9.43 12.59 4.03
N MET A 60 -9.70 11.92 5.16
CA MET A 60 -9.83 10.46 5.20
C MET A 60 -10.90 9.92 4.26
N ARG A 61 -12.04 10.60 4.09
CA ARG A 61 -13.10 10.17 3.15
C ARG A 61 -12.61 10.17 1.71
N ASP A 62 -11.84 11.18 1.33
CA ASP A 62 -11.21 11.24 0.00
C ASP A 62 -10.21 10.08 -0.18
N VAL A 63 -9.39 9.79 0.84
CA VAL A 63 -8.42 8.69 0.84
C VAL A 63 -9.13 7.35 0.67
N VAL A 64 -10.20 7.10 1.45
CA VAL A 64 -11.03 5.90 1.35
C VAL A 64 -11.59 5.74 -0.06
N SER A 65 -12.17 6.80 -0.61
CA SER A 65 -12.75 6.78 -1.96
C SER A 65 -11.69 6.51 -3.04
N ILE A 66 -10.49 7.11 -2.92
CA ILE A 66 -9.37 6.85 -3.84
C ILE A 66 -8.93 5.38 -3.79
N ILE A 67 -8.82 4.79 -2.60
CA ILE A 67 -8.45 3.37 -2.46
C ILE A 67 -9.51 2.48 -3.09
N ALA A 68 -10.79 2.71 -2.79
CA ALA A 68 -11.90 1.92 -3.32
C ALA A 68 -12.01 2.01 -4.86
N ASP A 69 -11.72 3.19 -5.45
CA ASP A 69 -11.72 3.37 -6.91
C ASP A 69 -10.56 2.63 -7.60
N LYS A 70 -9.41 2.50 -6.95
CA LYS A 70 -8.17 1.95 -7.53
C LYS A 70 -7.89 0.50 -7.20
N THR A 71 -8.59 -0.07 -6.22
CA THR A 71 -8.37 -1.43 -5.72
C THR A 71 -9.67 -2.22 -5.65
N ASN A 72 -9.57 -3.51 -5.31
CA ASN A 72 -10.73 -4.36 -5.06
C ASN A 72 -11.25 -4.27 -3.60
N ASN A 73 -10.78 -3.29 -2.82
CA ASN A 73 -11.29 -3.04 -1.48
C ASN A 73 -12.55 -2.17 -1.55
N THR A 74 -13.56 -2.49 -0.75
CA THR A 74 -14.75 -1.67 -0.60
C THR A 74 -14.53 -0.58 0.47
N GLU A 75 -15.27 0.50 0.41
CA GLU A 75 -15.19 1.56 1.43
C GLU A 75 -15.48 1.01 2.83
N GLU A 76 -16.47 0.11 2.96
CA GLU A 76 -16.81 -0.52 4.23
C GLU A 76 -15.61 -1.26 4.83
N LYS A 77 -14.90 -2.06 4.02
CA LYS A 77 -13.71 -2.78 4.48
C LYS A 77 -12.59 -1.84 4.90
N ILE A 78 -12.45 -0.70 4.24
CA ILE A 78 -11.42 0.29 4.58
C ILE A 78 -11.77 0.95 5.93
N TYR A 79 -13.03 1.29 6.17
CA TYR A 79 -13.48 1.82 7.45
C TYR A 79 -13.34 0.79 8.58
N GLU A 80 -13.68 -0.50 8.34
CA GLU A 80 -13.43 -1.57 9.30
C GLU A 80 -11.96 -1.66 9.76
N VAL A 81 -11.01 -1.41 8.85
CA VAL A 81 -9.58 -1.39 9.20
C VAL A 81 -9.22 -0.16 10.04
N LEU A 82 -9.85 0.99 9.78
CA LEU A 82 -9.65 2.22 10.56
C LEU A 82 -10.23 2.12 11.98
N GLU A 83 -11.19 1.22 12.21
CA GLU A 83 -11.84 0.95 13.49
C GLU A 83 -11.27 -0.31 14.20
N ASP A 84 -10.31 -1.02 13.59
CA ASP A 84 -9.69 -2.24 14.15
C ASP A 84 -8.72 -1.87 15.28
N GLU A 85 -9.16 -1.92 16.53
CA GLU A 85 -8.36 -1.62 17.72
C GLU A 85 -7.03 -2.40 17.77
N ASN A 86 -7.00 -3.67 17.33
CA ASN A 86 -5.75 -4.43 17.32
C ASN A 86 -4.76 -3.83 16.32
N TYR A 87 -5.25 -3.41 15.15
CA TYR A 87 -4.41 -2.77 14.15
C TYR A 87 -3.92 -1.39 14.61
N LEU A 88 -4.79 -0.59 15.23
CA LEU A 88 -4.39 0.71 15.78
C LEU A 88 -3.31 0.56 16.85
N ASN A 89 -3.46 -0.40 17.77
CA ASN A 89 -2.44 -0.73 18.78
C ASN A 89 -1.11 -1.17 18.15
N GLU A 90 -1.14 -2.00 17.06
CA GLU A 90 0.07 -2.37 16.31
C GLU A 90 0.77 -1.13 15.71
N LEU A 91 0.01 -0.12 15.26
CA LEU A 91 0.57 1.12 14.73
C LEU A 91 1.17 2.00 15.81
N ILE A 92 0.52 2.11 16.98
CA ILE A 92 1.04 2.82 18.16
C ILE A 92 2.38 2.21 18.61
N ASP A 93 2.46 0.89 18.67
CA ASP A 93 3.70 0.19 19.02
C ASP A 93 4.81 0.35 17.98
N LYS A 94 4.44 0.49 16.70
CA LYS A 94 5.40 0.54 15.60
C LYS A 94 5.97 1.94 15.34
N TYR A 95 5.12 2.97 15.35
CA TYR A 95 5.49 4.31 14.90
C TYR A 95 5.58 5.29 16.06
N TRP A 96 6.75 5.85 16.31
CA TRP A 96 7.04 6.78 17.40
C TRP A 96 6.16 8.04 17.44
N PHE A 97 5.61 8.43 16.29
CA PHE A 97 4.77 9.63 16.14
C PHE A 97 3.26 9.33 16.25
N ILE A 98 2.88 8.06 16.36
CA ILE A 98 1.50 7.64 16.60
C ILE A 98 1.39 7.30 18.10
N THR A 99 0.43 7.91 18.78
CA THR A 99 0.20 7.74 20.21
C THR A 99 -1.25 7.35 20.46
N ASP A 100 -1.60 7.06 21.70
CA ASP A 100 -2.97 6.75 22.14
C ASP A 100 -3.95 7.88 21.80
N ASP A 101 -3.46 9.09 21.46
CA ASP A 101 -4.28 10.20 20.99
C ASP A 101 -5.19 9.82 19.79
N ILE A 102 -4.78 8.86 18.96
CA ILE A 102 -5.59 8.40 17.80
C ILE A 102 -6.86 7.63 18.19
N GLU A 103 -6.97 7.20 19.45
CA GLU A 103 -8.11 6.47 20.00
C GLU A 103 -9.05 7.38 20.81
N ASP A 104 -8.81 8.70 20.83
CA ASP A 104 -9.67 9.66 21.53
C ASP A 104 -11.07 9.69 20.90
N GLU A 105 -12.11 9.68 21.75
CA GLU A 105 -13.52 9.68 21.34
C GLU A 105 -13.93 10.91 20.49
N ASP A 106 -13.17 12.00 20.57
CA ASP A 106 -13.38 13.22 19.80
C ASP A 106 -12.76 13.15 18.38
N ILE A 107 -11.94 12.14 18.09
CA ILE A 107 -11.33 11.91 16.78
C ILE A 107 -12.26 11.07 15.89
N TYR A 108 -12.66 11.63 14.77
CA TYR A 108 -13.59 10.97 13.86
C TYR A 108 -12.96 9.82 13.07
N TYR A 109 -11.68 9.94 12.68
CA TYR A 109 -10.89 8.92 11.98
C TYR A 109 -9.49 8.85 12.59
N SER A 110 -9.14 7.71 13.16
CA SER A 110 -7.90 7.51 13.93
C SER A 110 -6.61 7.89 13.18
N LEU A 111 -6.56 7.72 11.86
CA LEU A 111 -5.38 8.02 11.04
C LEU A 111 -5.50 9.32 10.23
N GLU A 112 -6.49 10.17 10.51
CA GLU A 112 -6.62 11.49 9.85
C GLU A 112 -5.36 12.34 10.12
N GLY A 113 -4.75 12.84 9.05
CA GLY A 113 -3.52 13.65 9.12
C GLY A 113 -2.21 12.86 9.22
N TYR A 114 -2.23 11.54 9.42
CA TYR A 114 -1.04 10.71 9.53
C TYR A 114 -0.58 10.08 8.20
N LEU A 115 -1.47 9.97 7.22
CA LEU A 115 -1.21 9.33 5.95
C LEU A 115 -0.51 10.28 4.98
N TYR A 116 0.78 10.04 4.68
CA TYR A 116 1.55 10.93 3.82
C TYR A 116 1.05 10.91 2.37
N PRO A 117 0.75 12.08 1.78
CA PRO A 117 0.31 12.19 0.38
C PRO A 117 1.49 11.98 -0.57
N ASP A 118 1.41 10.97 -1.42
CA ASP A 118 2.41 10.65 -2.46
C ASP A 118 1.78 9.70 -3.51
N THR A 119 2.58 9.27 -4.47
CA THR A 119 2.20 8.22 -5.41
C THR A 119 2.82 6.89 -4.99
N TYR A 120 1.98 5.89 -4.78
CA TYR A 120 2.37 4.55 -4.33
C TYR A 120 2.08 3.49 -5.39
N ILE A 121 2.99 2.54 -5.53
CA ILE A 121 2.84 1.41 -6.46
C ILE A 121 2.67 0.13 -5.63
N PHE A 122 1.63 -0.65 -5.99
CA PHE A 122 1.30 -1.93 -5.37
C PHE A 122 1.32 -3.05 -6.40
N GLU A 123 1.53 -4.29 -5.95
CA GLU A 123 1.68 -5.43 -6.86
C GLU A 123 0.43 -5.74 -7.70
N ASN A 124 -0.76 -5.47 -7.16
CA ASN A 124 -2.05 -5.66 -7.84
C ASN A 124 -3.17 -4.93 -7.09
N ALA A 125 -4.38 -4.95 -7.66
CA ALA A 125 -5.56 -4.34 -7.08
C ALA A 125 -6.14 -5.10 -5.85
N ASP A 126 -5.69 -6.32 -5.57
CA ASP A 126 -6.09 -7.10 -4.38
C ASP A 126 -5.24 -6.75 -3.15
N VAL A 127 -4.44 -5.69 -3.21
CA VAL A 127 -3.59 -5.26 -2.09
C VAL A 127 -4.43 -5.02 -0.83
N ASP A 128 -3.94 -5.51 0.31
CA ASP A 128 -4.59 -5.31 1.60
C ASP A 128 -4.52 -3.83 2.03
N VAL A 129 -5.61 -3.33 2.63
CA VAL A 129 -5.72 -1.95 3.13
C VAL A 129 -4.61 -1.63 4.14
N LYS A 130 -4.26 -2.57 5.04
CA LYS A 130 -3.18 -2.41 6.01
C LYS A 130 -1.82 -2.22 5.34
N VAL A 131 -1.60 -2.83 4.16
CA VAL A 131 -0.38 -2.62 3.37
C VAL A 131 -0.36 -1.22 2.74
N ILE A 132 -1.50 -0.71 2.30
CA ILE A 132 -1.61 0.65 1.75
C ILE A 132 -1.30 1.67 2.84
N PHE A 133 -1.99 1.61 3.97
CA PHE A 133 -1.76 2.51 5.10
C PHE A 133 -0.33 2.39 5.62
N GLY A 134 0.19 1.16 5.76
CA GLY A 134 1.57 0.93 6.18
C GLY A 134 2.60 1.67 5.31
N LYS A 135 2.47 1.63 3.98
CA LYS A 135 3.36 2.38 3.08
C LYS A 135 3.26 3.90 3.25
N MET A 136 2.05 4.40 3.48
CA MET A 136 1.83 5.84 3.69
C MET A 136 2.42 6.29 5.03
N LEU A 137 2.29 5.46 6.08
CA LEU A 137 2.88 5.70 7.40
C LEU A 137 4.41 5.57 7.39
N ASP A 138 4.98 4.56 6.72
CA ASP A 138 6.43 4.40 6.55
C ASP A 138 7.05 5.63 5.85
N LYS A 139 6.30 6.22 4.91
CA LYS A 139 6.72 7.47 4.25
C LYS A 139 6.63 8.67 5.20
N MET A 140 5.55 8.77 5.99
CA MET A 140 5.41 9.80 7.02
C MET A 140 6.56 9.72 8.01
N GLU A 141 6.90 8.53 8.50
CA GLU A 141 8.05 8.31 9.39
C GLU A 141 9.35 8.84 8.78
N THR A 142 9.63 8.48 7.51
CA THR A 142 10.84 8.96 6.81
C THR A 142 10.93 10.49 6.76
N VAL A 143 9.79 11.18 6.69
CA VAL A 143 9.73 12.64 6.68
C VAL A 143 9.91 13.21 8.09
N LEU A 144 9.20 12.64 9.07
CA LEU A 144 9.20 13.11 10.45
C LEU A 144 10.50 12.80 11.21
N ASP A 145 11.20 11.72 10.85
CA ASP A 145 12.47 11.34 11.48
C ASP A 145 13.52 12.46 11.46
N LYS A 146 13.45 13.34 10.46
CA LYS A 146 14.33 14.51 10.35
C LYS A 146 14.09 15.54 11.44
N TYR A 147 12.93 15.51 12.07
CA TYR A 147 12.46 16.47 13.06
C TYR A 147 12.16 15.79 14.40
N LYS A 148 12.57 14.53 14.57
CA LYS A 148 12.24 13.74 15.76
C LYS A 148 12.72 14.41 17.03
N ASP A 149 13.97 14.83 17.09
CA ASP A 149 14.56 15.49 18.25
C ASP A 149 13.84 16.80 18.61
N GLU A 150 13.42 17.57 17.59
CA GLU A 150 12.64 18.79 17.76
C GLU A 150 11.24 18.51 18.30
N VAL A 151 10.59 17.46 17.80
CA VAL A 151 9.27 17.04 18.27
C VAL A 151 9.35 16.53 19.70
N GLU A 152 10.31 15.64 20.02
CA GLU A 152 10.50 15.08 21.36
C GLU A 152 10.87 16.15 22.41
N SER A 153 11.58 17.22 22.00
CA SER A 153 11.90 18.35 22.87
C SER A 153 10.79 19.41 22.96
N SER A 154 9.76 19.30 22.13
CA SER A 154 8.60 20.19 22.12
C SER A 154 7.73 19.99 23.37
N LYS A 155 6.96 21.02 23.73
CA LYS A 155 5.86 20.90 24.70
C LYS A 155 4.58 20.27 24.11
N TYR A 156 4.53 20.08 22.80
CA TYR A 156 3.41 19.52 22.06
C TYR A 156 3.72 18.09 21.65
N SER A 157 2.69 17.23 21.68
CA SER A 157 2.79 15.87 21.13
C SER A 157 2.92 15.90 19.59
N ALA A 158 3.35 14.78 19.00
CA ALA A 158 3.37 14.65 17.55
C ALA A 158 1.97 14.85 16.95
N HIS A 159 0.93 14.34 17.62
CA HIS A 159 -0.46 14.54 17.23
C HIS A 159 -0.86 16.02 17.19
N GLU A 160 -0.55 16.77 18.27
CA GLU A 160 -0.85 18.20 18.34
C GLU A 160 -0.10 19.00 17.27
N ILE A 161 1.15 18.63 16.95
CA ILE A 161 1.95 19.27 15.91
C ILE A 161 1.33 19.00 14.52
N LEU A 162 0.94 17.75 14.22
CA LEU A 162 0.29 17.38 12.96
C LEU A 162 -1.08 18.06 12.81
N SER A 163 -1.86 18.13 13.89
CA SER A 163 -3.14 18.82 13.92
C SER A 163 -2.97 20.32 13.62
N LEU A 164 -1.98 20.96 14.25
CA LEU A 164 -1.66 22.37 13.98
C LEU A 164 -1.19 22.57 12.53
N ALA A 165 -0.37 21.66 12.02
CA ALA A 165 0.11 21.71 10.63
C ALA A 165 -1.05 21.65 9.63
N SER A 166 -2.06 20.81 9.87
CA SER A 166 -3.25 20.71 9.01
C SER A 166 -4.07 22.00 9.00
N VAL A 167 -4.20 22.68 10.12
CA VAL A 167 -4.86 23.99 10.21
C VAL A 167 -4.09 25.05 9.41
N VAL A 168 -2.76 25.07 9.56
CA VAL A 168 -1.89 26.01 8.82
C VAL A 168 -1.97 25.75 7.31
N GLU A 169 -1.99 24.49 6.89
CA GLU A 169 -2.15 24.14 5.47
C GLU A 169 -3.46 24.68 4.90
N LEU A 170 -4.57 24.50 5.61
CA LEU A 170 -5.88 25.02 5.18
C LEU A 170 -5.88 26.55 5.03
N GLU A 171 -5.28 27.26 5.98
CA GLU A 171 -5.20 28.73 5.92
C GLU A 171 -4.28 29.23 4.79
N ALA A 172 -3.19 28.50 4.51
CA ALA A 172 -2.25 28.86 3.46
C ALA A 172 -2.80 28.66 2.04
N ARG A 173 -3.88 27.89 1.88
CA ARG A 173 -4.53 27.59 0.58
C ARG A 173 -5.65 28.58 0.23
N ASN A 174 -6.08 29.43 1.17
CA ASN A 174 -7.06 30.48 0.98
C ASN A 174 -6.38 31.83 0.68
#